data_8dd1c63ba3d8e68c4fe10b7c12ef86f4
#
_entry.id   8dd1c63ba3d8e68c4fe10b7c12ef86f4
#
_cell.length_a   1.000
_cell.length_b   1.000
_cell.length_c   1.000
_cell.angle_alpha   90.00
_cell.angle_beta   90.00
_cell.angle_gamma   90.00
#
_symmetry.space_group_name_H-M   'P 1'
#
loop_
_entity.id
_entity.type
_entity.pdbx_description
1 polymer ?
#
loop_
_entity_poly.entity_id
_entity_poly.type
_entity_poly.pdbx_seq_one_letter_code
_entity_poly.pdbx_strand_id
1 'polypeptide(L)'
;MENIYQFKIFSNFKDIIHFVSKRDISKPLENSLALHTGEKSSLILENRIDISKSIVGDMDFVLANQTHSSNIEIIRERRARGWRDKNSAVKNCDALITKVKGVMVGVLTADCVPILIFDPKLKIVGAIHAGWRGTKEKIALKTLKRMVEEFNSNPKDIVVGVAPSIRGCCYEVDFNVAQHFLEYKGLYKLLDNGKYIVDLPNINIRQLLSLGVERENIEDSNICTYCEFNNYFSYRKTACSGRFLSTIGIK
;
A
#
# COMPACT_ATOMS: atom_id res chain seq x y z
N MET A 1 17.32 -10.88 -6.90
CA MET A 1 16.24 -10.14 -6.21
C MET A 1 16.12 -8.69 -6.70
N GLU A 2 16.36 -8.44 -7.99
CA GLU A 2 16.36 -7.06 -8.54
C GLU A 2 14.96 -6.44 -8.72
N ASN A 3 13.90 -7.27 -8.74
CA ASN A 3 12.55 -6.83 -9.10
C ASN A 3 11.63 -6.50 -7.91
N ILE A 4 12.19 -6.26 -6.73
CA ILE A 4 11.43 -5.82 -5.54
C ILE A 4 12.14 -4.66 -4.84
N TYR A 5 11.34 -3.89 -4.08
CA TYR A 5 11.83 -2.94 -3.09
C TYR A 5 11.50 -3.45 -1.70
N GLN A 6 12.43 -3.28 -0.75
CA GLN A 6 12.24 -3.64 0.65
C GLN A 6 12.63 -2.45 1.54
N PHE A 7 11.86 -2.23 2.59
CA PHE A 7 12.15 -1.20 3.59
C PHE A 7 13.27 -1.66 4.52
N LYS A 8 14.23 -0.80 4.79
CA LYS A 8 15.32 -1.08 5.73
C LYS A 8 14.80 -1.25 7.15
N ILE A 9 13.82 -0.45 7.54
CA ILE A 9 13.23 -0.48 8.88
C ILE A 9 12.62 -1.85 9.24
N PHE A 10 12.11 -2.58 8.24
CA PHE A 10 11.57 -3.92 8.46
C PHE A 10 12.63 -5.04 8.41
N SER A 11 13.85 -4.76 7.90
CA SER A 11 14.90 -5.78 7.71
C SER A 11 15.43 -6.36 9.02
N ASN A 12 15.24 -5.65 10.13
CA ASN A 12 15.65 -6.11 11.46
C ASN A 12 14.70 -7.16 12.06
N PHE A 13 13.53 -7.39 11.45
CA PHE A 13 12.51 -8.31 11.96
C PHE A 13 12.47 -9.60 11.12
N LYS A 14 13.03 -10.69 11.66
CA LYS A 14 13.11 -11.99 10.98
C LYS A 14 11.75 -12.71 10.85
N ASP A 15 10.78 -12.31 11.66
CA ASP A 15 9.46 -12.93 11.76
C ASP A 15 8.50 -12.50 10.63
N ILE A 16 8.86 -11.51 9.86
CA ILE A 16 8.03 -10.99 8.78
C ILE A 16 8.69 -11.15 7.41
N ILE A 17 7.86 -11.17 6.39
CA ILE A 17 8.23 -10.94 4.99
C ILE A 17 7.49 -9.69 4.52
N HIS A 18 8.17 -8.81 3.82
CA HIS A 18 7.56 -7.65 3.17
C HIS A 18 8.29 -7.35 1.87
N PHE A 19 7.57 -6.82 0.92
CA PHE A 19 8.15 -6.28 -0.32
C PHE A 19 7.16 -5.41 -1.07
N VAL A 20 7.70 -4.61 -1.99
CA VAL A 20 6.96 -3.92 -3.05
C VAL A 20 7.47 -4.46 -4.37
N SER A 21 6.60 -5.02 -5.21
CA SER A 21 6.98 -5.49 -6.53
C SER A 21 7.26 -4.31 -7.46
N LYS A 22 8.19 -4.49 -8.40
CA LYS A 22 8.49 -3.47 -9.41
C LYS A 22 7.86 -3.84 -10.75
N ARG A 23 7.68 -2.83 -11.60
CA ARG A 23 7.45 -3.00 -13.02
C ARG A 23 8.69 -3.62 -13.65
N ASP A 24 8.52 -4.54 -14.58
CA ASP A 24 9.59 -5.25 -15.26
C ASP A 24 9.17 -5.54 -16.70
N ILE A 25 9.73 -4.84 -17.65
CA ILE A 25 9.40 -4.95 -19.07
C ILE A 25 9.74 -6.31 -19.67
N SER A 26 10.58 -7.12 -19.00
CA SER A 26 10.92 -8.49 -19.43
C SER A 26 9.85 -9.53 -19.06
N LYS A 27 8.89 -9.16 -18.20
CA LYS A 27 7.83 -10.03 -17.71
C LYS A 27 6.51 -9.80 -18.48
N PRO A 28 5.61 -10.79 -18.53
CA PRO A 28 4.27 -10.61 -19.07
C PRO A 28 3.58 -9.38 -18.46
N LEU A 29 2.94 -8.56 -19.29
CA LEU A 29 2.25 -7.35 -18.86
C LEU A 29 3.12 -6.48 -17.92
N GLU A 30 4.42 -6.45 -18.19
CA GLU A 30 5.41 -5.67 -17.43
C GLU A 30 5.42 -5.97 -15.92
N ASN A 31 5.13 -7.22 -15.55
CA ASN A 31 4.97 -7.67 -14.16
C ASN A 31 3.75 -7.09 -13.42
N SER A 32 2.69 -6.72 -14.14
CA SER A 32 1.41 -6.34 -13.52
C SER A 32 0.84 -7.49 -12.70
N LEU A 33 0.27 -7.16 -11.52
CA LEU A 33 -0.31 -8.13 -10.59
C LEU A 33 -1.82 -7.96 -10.39
N ALA A 34 -2.48 -7.10 -11.18
CA ALA A 34 -3.88 -6.75 -11.01
C ALA A 34 -4.82 -7.56 -11.91
N LEU A 35 -5.70 -8.37 -11.33
CA LEU A 35 -6.75 -9.12 -12.05
C LEU A 35 -7.97 -8.27 -12.43
N HIS A 36 -8.02 -6.98 -12.09
CA HIS A 36 -9.17 -6.10 -12.25
C HIS A 36 -8.98 -5.00 -13.31
N THR A 37 -7.83 -4.97 -13.98
CA THR A 37 -7.49 -3.92 -14.97
C THR A 37 -7.90 -4.27 -16.40
N GLY A 38 -8.56 -5.42 -16.60
CA GLY A 38 -9.00 -5.87 -17.93
C GLY A 38 -7.93 -6.63 -18.73
N GLU A 39 -6.73 -6.78 -18.20
CA GLU A 39 -5.64 -7.51 -18.81
C GLU A 39 -5.89 -9.03 -18.78
N LYS A 40 -5.14 -9.78 -19.60
CA LYS A 40 -5.27 -11.25 -19.69
C LYS A 40 -4.90 -11.90 -18.36
N SER A 41 -5.89 -12.44 -17.64
CA SER A 41 -5.76 -13.00 -16.30
C SER A 41 -4.71 -14.10 -16.18
N SER A 42 -4.51 -14.93 -17.23
CA SER A 42 -3.49 -16.00 -17.21
C SER A 42 -2.07 -15.45 -17.07
N LEU A 43 -1.75 -14.31 -17.70
CA LEU A 43 -0.44 -13.67 -17.61
C LEU A 43 -0.24 -13.01 -16.24
N ILE A 44 -1.28 -12.44 -15.68
CA ILE A 44 -1.24 -11.91 -14.29
C ILE A 44 -0.99 -13.05 -13.30
N LEU A 45 -1.66 -14.19 -13.47
CA LEU A 45 -1.46 -15.36 -12.60
C LEU A 45 -0.06 -15.94 -12.74
N GLU A 46 0.55 -15.93 -13.93
CA GLU A 46 1.94 -16.32 -14.15
C GLU A 46 2.89 -15.44 -13.29
N ASN A 47 2.75 -14.11 -13.37
CA ASN A 47 3.53 -13.18 -12.55
C ASN A 47 3.35 -13.45 -11.05
N ARG A 48 2.09 -13.69 -10.60
CA ARG A 48 1.79 -13.99 -9.19
C ARG A 48 2.40 -15.29 -8.72
N ILE A 49 2.40 -16.34 -9.56
CA ILE A 49 3.04 -17.62 -9.25
C ILE A 49 4.55 -17.44 -9.11
N ASP A 50 5.17 -16.68 -10.01
CA ASP A 50 6.61 -16.41 -9.97
C ASP A 50 7.02 -15.71 -8.65
N ILE A 51 6.30 -14.67 -8.26
CA ILE A 51 6.52 -13.99 -6.97
C ILE A 51 6.31 -14.93 -5.78
N SER A 52 5.25 -15.74 -5.77
CA SER A 52 4.98 -16.67 -4.67
C SER A 52 6.12 -17.66 -4.50
N LYS A 53 6.61 -18.23 -5.59
CA LYS A 53 7.68 -19.25 -5.56
C LYS A 53 9.05 -18.66 -5.20
N SER A 54 9.37 -17.48 -5.72
CA SER A 54 10.71 -16.91 -5.61
C SER A 54 10.96 -16.15 -4.31
N ILE A 55 9.91 -15.59 -3.69
CA ILE A 55 10.07 -14.66 -2.56
C ILE A 55 9.41 -15.17 -1.28
N VAL A 56 8.23 -15.77 -1.37
CA VAL A 56 7.33 -15.95 -0.22
C VAL A 56 7.28 -17.40 0.26
N GLY A 57 7.39 -18.37 -0.64
CA GLY A 57 7.24 -19.79 -0.30
C GLY A 57 5.79 -20.17 0.02
N ASP A 58 5.56 -20.97 1.09
CA ASP A 58 4.25 -21.46 1.50
C ASP A 58 3.51 -20.44 2.38
N MET A 59 3.07 -19.32 1.80
CA MET A 59 2.21 -18.36 2.46
C MET A 59 0.98 -18.01 1.59
N ASP A 60 -0.14 -17.74 2.24
CA ASP A 60 -1.40 -17.40 1.58
C ASP A 60 -1.53 -15.88 1.41
N PHE A 61 -1.72 -15.41 0.19
CA PHE A 61 -2.00 -14.01 -0.07
C PHE A 61 -3.47 -13.67 0.12
N VAL A 62 -3.72 -12.55 0.81
CA VAL A 62 -5.04 -11.95 0.95
C VAL A 62 -5.02 -10.55 0.38
N LEU A 63 -5.82 -10.34 -0.67
CA LEU A 63 -6.04 -9.06 -1.32
C LEU A 63 -7.50 -8.64 -1.21
N ALA A 64 -7.74 -7.35 -1.26
CA ALA A 64 -9.07 -6.77 -1.26
C ALA A 64 -9.51 -6.29 -2.65
N ASN A 65 -10.81 -6.23 -2.86
CA ASN A 65 -11.42 -5.42 -3.90
C ASN A 65 -11.43 -3.96 -3.42
N GLN A 66 -10.37 -3.24 -3.76
CA GLN A 66 -10.13 -1.86 -3.36
C GLN A 66 -11.12 -0.92 -4.06
N THR A 67 -11.86 -0.15 -3.30
CA THR A 67 -12.92 0.76 -3.78
C THR A 67 -12.66 2.22 -3.46
N HIS A 68 -11.45 2.53 -3.00
CA HIS A 68 -11.05 3.86 -2.50
C HIS A 68 -11.89 4.31 -1.28
N SER A 69 -12.32 3.35 -0.48
CA SER A 69 -13.05 3.54 0.77
C SER A 69 -12.09 3.80 1.95
N SER A 70 -12.64 3.81 3.15
CA SER A 70 -11.88 3.72 4.40
C SER A 70 -12.24 2.46 5.21
N ASN A 71 -12.76 1.44 4.53
CA ASN A 71 -13.13 0.17 5.15
C ASN A 71 -11.88 -0.68 5.43
N ILE A 72 -11.90 -1.33 6.60
CA ILE A 72 -10.78 -2.10 7.14
C ILE A 72 -11.29 -3.48 7.51
N GLU A 73 -10.57 -4.52 7.10
CA GLU A 73 -10.91 -5.91 7.44
C GLU A 73 -9.79 -6.57 8.23
N ILE A 74 -10.15 -7.34 9.25
CA ILE A 74 -9.23 -8.14 10.04
C ILE A 74 -9.30 -9.58 9.57
N ILE A 75 -8.21 -10.09 9.03
CA ILE A 75 -8.09 -11.46 8.56
C ILE A 75 -7.73 -12.35 9.74
N ARG A 76 -8.61 -13.31 10.04
CA ARG A 76 -8.55 -14.16 11.24
C ARG A 76 -8.23 -15.63 10.93
N GLU A 77 -8.13 -15.98 9.65
CA GLU A 77 -7.85 -17.36 9.21
C GLU A 77 -6.81 -17.37 8.08
N ARG A 78 -6.03 -18.45 8.00
CA ARG A 78 -5.12 -18.71 6.91
C ARG A 78 -5.89 -19.28 5.72
N ARG A 79 -6.20 -18.38 4.76
CA ARG A 79 -6.89 -18.72 3.52
C ARG A 79 -6.58 -17.68 2.45
N ALA A 80 -6.09 -18.11 1.30
CA ALA A 80 -5.84 -17.22 0.18
C ALA A 80 -7.14 -16.59 -0.35
N ARG A 81 -7.16 -15.26 -0.53
CA ARG A 81 -8.30 -14.50 -1.06
C ARG A 81 -7.81 -13.45 -2.05
N GLY A 82 -8.49 -13.33 -3.19
CA GLY A 82 -8.14 -12.34 -4.20
C GLY A 82 -6.82 -12.60 -4.95
N TRP A 83 -6.09 -13.67 -4.62
CA TRP A 83 -4.79 -13.97 -5.22
C TRP A 83 -4.92 -14.77 -6.53
N ARG A 84 -5.67 -15.85 -6.54
CA ARG A 84 -5.89 -16.69 -7.73
C ARG A 84 -7.19 -16.38 -8.45
N ASP A 85 -8.19 -15.91 -7.72
CA ASP A 85 -9.48 -15.51 -8.22
C ASP A 85 -9.89 -14.17 -7.61
N LYS A 86 -10.15 -13.17 -8.46
CA LYS A 86 -10.57 -11.83 -8.04
C LYS A 86 -11.89 -11.82 -7.27
N ASN A 87 -12.78 -12.80 -7.54
CA ASN A 87 -14.09 -12.86 -6.89
C ASN A 87 -14.00 -13.32 -5.42
N SER A 88 -12.90 -13.98 -5.06
CA SER A 88 -12.60 -14.38 -3.67
C SER A 88 -12.01 -13.24 -2.84
N ALA A 89 -11.68 -12.08 -3.42
CA ALA A 89 -11.11 -10.93 -2.73
C ALA A 89 -12.01 -10.44 -1.58
N VAL A 90 -11.41 -9.85 -0.55
CA VAL A 90 -12.15 -9.17 0.52
C VAL A 90 -12.95 -8.02 -0.10
N LYS A 91 -14.27 -8.04 0.07
CA LYS A 91 -15.16 -7.11 -0.62
C LYS A 91 -15.08 -5.71 -0.01
N ASN A 92 -15.08 -4.69 -0.88
CA ASN A 92 -15.21 -3.27 -0.52
C ASN A 92 -14.32 -2.87 0.66
N CYS A 93 -13.00 -3.09 0.50
CA CYS A 93 -12.03 -2.91 1.58
C CYS A 93 -10.73 -2.33 1.02
N ASP A 94 -10.13 -1.40 1.73
CA ASP A 94 -8.90 -0.71 1.33
C ASP A 94 -7.77 -0.84 2.38
N ALA A 95 -8.03 -1.52 3.51
CA ALA A 95 -7.00 -1.88 4.47
C ALA A 95 -7.24 -3.27 5.07
N LEU A 96 -6.19 -4.05 5.17
CA LEU A 96 -6.21 -5.41 5.72
C LEU A 96 -5.26 -5.49 6.91
N ILE A 97 -5.69 -6.13 8.00
CA ILE A 97 -4.89 -6.36 9.20
C ILE A 97 -4.89 -7.87 9.49
N THR A 98 -3.76 -8.43 9.94
CA THR A 98 -3.72 -9.81 10.41
C THR A 98 -2.64 -10.04 11.46
N LYS A 99 -2.87 -11.02 12.34
CA LYS A 99 -1.86 -11.66 13.20
C LYS A 99 -1.66 -13.15 12.87
N VAL A 100 -2.27 -13.60 11.79
CA VAL A 100 -2.23 -15.02 11.39
C VAL A 100 -0.91 -15.31 10.69
N LYS A 101 -0.15 -16.27 11.22
CA LYS A 101 1.08 -16.75 10.59
C LYS A 101 0.77 -17.42 9.24
N GLY A 102 1.69 -17.28 8.30
CA GLY A 102 1.55 -17.82 6.96
C GLY A 102 0.60 -17.02 6.06
N VAL A 103 0.18 -15.81 6.48
CA VAL A 103 -0.68 -14.90 5.69
C VAL A 103 0.08 -13.66 5.28
N MET A 104 0.03 -13.34 3.99
CA MET A 104 0.50 -12.09 3.38
C MET A 104 -0.71 -11.20 3.07
N VAL A 105 -0.85 -10.06 3.74
CA VAL A 105 -1.83 -9.04 3.36
C VAL A 105 -1.19 -8.04 2.41
N GLY A 106 -1.92 -7.61 1.37
CA GLY A 106 -1.35 -6.72 0.37
C GLY A 106 -2.35 -5.81 -0.32
N VAL A 107 -1.84 -4.75 -0.93
CA VAL A 107 -2.59 -3.79 -1.73
C VAL A 107 -1.94 -3.60 -3.10
N LEU A 108 -2.77 -3.35 -4.11
CA LEU A 108 -2.37 -3.14 -5.50
C LEU A 108 -2.52 -1.66 -5.85
N THR A 109 -1.45 -1.04 -6.33
CA THR A 109 -1.46 0.40 -6.62
C THR A 109 -0.78 0.74 -7.94
N ALA A 110 -1.13 1.92 -8.45
CA ALA A 110 -0.42 2.71 -9.44
C ALA A 110 -0.78 4.16 -9.12
N ASP A 111 0.10 4.85 -8.39
CA ASP A 111 0.02 6.20 -7.81
C ASP A 111 -0.56 6.33 -6.41
N CYS A 112 -1.67 5.65 -6.05
CA CYS A 112 -2.19 5.70 -4.68
C CYS A 112 -1.14 5.24 -3.68
N VAL A 113 -1.18 5.77 -2.44
CA VAL A 113 -0.18 5.53 -1.40
C VAL A 113 -0.38 4.17 -0.74
N PRO A 114 0.53 3.19 -0.91
CA PRO A 114 0.51 1.97 -0.12
C PRO A 114 1.25 2.23 1.20
N ILE A 115 0.67 1.73 2.31
CA ILE A 115 1.30 1.83 3.62
C ILE A 115 1.31 0.44 4.25
N LEU A 116 2.49 -0.02 4.67
CA LEU A 116 2.68 -1.25 5.41
C LEU A 116 2.92 -0.92 6.88
N ILE A 117 2.21 -1.60 7.78
CA ILE A 117 2.33 -1.42 9.23
C ILE A 117 2.70 -2.73 9.90
N PHE A 118 3.51 -2.66 10.95
CA PHE A 118 3.90 -3.80 11.77
C PHE A 118 3.95 -3.43 13.25
N ASP A 119 3.29 -4.22 14.07
CA ASP A 119 3.47 -4.24 15.53
C ASP A 119 4.46 -5.36 15.89
N PRO A 120 5.73 -5.04 16.23
CA PRO A 120 6.73 -6.06 16.52
C PRO A 120 6.52 -6.79 17.85
N LYS A 121 5.78 -6.19 18.79
CA LYS A 121 5.49 -6.80 20.10
C LYS A 121 4.35 -7.81 19.99
N LEU A 122 3.28 -7.46 19.30
CA LEU A 122 2.08 -8.29 19.18
C LEU A 122 2.05 -9.15 17.91
N LYS A 123 3.06 -8.99 17.02
CA LYS A 123 3.15 -9.70 15.75
C LYS A 123 1.89 -9.50 14.91
N ILE A 124 1.56 -8.24 14.63
CA ILE A 124 0.41 -7.86 13.81
C ILE A 124 0.92 -7.05 12.64
N VAL A 125 0.43 -7.38 11.45
CA VAL A 125 0.78 -6.66 10.22
C VAL A 125 -0.46 -6.08 9.57
N GLY A 126 -0.27 -5.00 8.81
CA GLY A 126 -1.33 -4.41 8.00
C GLY A 126 -0.83 -3.85 6.68
N ALA A 127 -1.69 -3.85 5.68
CA ALA A 127 -1.46 -3.23 4.38
C ALA A 127 -2.64 -2.31 4.04
N ILE A 128 -2.34 -1.07 3.64
CA ILE A 128 -3.31 0.00 3.46
C ILE A 128 -3.17 0.59 2.06
N HIS A 129 -4.28 0.76 1.36
CA HIS A 129 -4.41 1.51 0.13
C HIS A 129 -4.98 2.90 0.44
N ALA A 130 -4.14 3.93 0.44
CA ALA A 130 -4.55 5.30 0.73
C ALA A 130 -4.50 6.17 -0.55
N GLY A 131 -5.52 6.06 -1.40
CA GLY A 131 -5.81 7.06 -2.43
C GLY A 131 -6.30 8.36 -1.80
N TRP A 132 -6.57 9.42 -2.59
CA TRP A 132 -6.99 10.71 -2.04
C TRP A 132 -8.29 10.62 -1.21
N ARG A 133 -9.26 9.77 -1.61
CA ARG A 133 -10.49 9.54 -0.83
C ARG A 133 -10.19 8.86 0.51
N GLY A 134 -9.40 7.79 0.50
CA GLY A 134 -8.98 7.10 1.71
C GLY A 134 -8.14 8.00 2.63
N THR A 135 -7.25 8.84 2.09
CA THR A 135 -6.46 9.82 2.85
C THR A 135 -7.35 10.89 3.49
N LYS A 136 -8.33 11.44 2.73
CA LYS A 136 -9.36 12.34 3.26
C LYS A 136 -10.12 11.72 4.43
N GLU A 137 -10.52 10.45 4.28
CA GLU A 137 -11.25 9.69 5.29
C GLU A 137 -10.33 9.14 6.39
N LYS A 138 -9.03 9.49 6.36
CA LYS A 138 -8.00 9.13 7.35
C LYS A 138 -7.83 7.61 7.52
N ILE A 139 -7.79 6.86 6.40
CA ILE A 139 -7.73 5.39 6.44
C ILE A 139 -6.51 4.87 7.19
N ALA A 140 -5.33 5.49 7.05
CA ALA A 140 -4.12 5.09 7.76
C ALA A 140 -4.30 5.23 9.28
N LEU A 141 -4.82 6.37 9.73
CA LEU A 141 -5.13 6.62 11.14
C LEU A 141 -6.21 5.67 11.67
N LYS A 142 -7.29 5.44 10.90
CA LYS A 142 -8.36 4.50 11.25
C LYS A 142 -7.83 3.07 11.39
N THR A 143 -6.92 2.65 10.50
CA THR A 143 -6.32 1.31 10.56
C THR A 143 -5.48 1.15 11.83
N LEU A 144 -4.68 2.14 12.18
CA LEU A 144 -3.91 2.11 13.42
C LEU A 144 -4.82 2.13 14.66
N LYS A 145 -5.88 2.94 14.67
CA LYS A 145 -6.90 2.89 15.75
C LYS A 145 -7.52 1.51 15.88
N ARG A 146 -7.84 0.86 14.76
CA ARG A 146 -8.37 -0.51 14.76
C ARG A 146 -7.39 -1.51 15.37
N MET A 147 -6.07 -1.35 15.14
CA MET A 147 -5.05 -2.18 15.79
C MET A 147 -5.01 -1.93 17.31
N VAL A 148 -5.14 -0.68 17.75
CA VAL A 148 -5.22 -0.35 19.19
C VAL A 148 -6.47 -0.96 19.83
N GLU A 149 -7.64 -0.77 19.23
CA GLU A 149 -8.92 -1.21 19.76
C GLU A 149 -9.07 -2.74 19.83
N GLU A 150 -8.60 -3.45 18.78
CA GLU A 150 -8.80 -4.91 18.66
C GLU A 150 -7.67 -5.72 19.30
N PHE A 151 -6.47 -5.17 19.39
CA PHE A 151 -5.29 -5.93 19.80
C PHE A 151 -4.51 -5.26 20.92
N ASN A 152 -4.90 -4.08 21.39
CA ASN A 152 -4.17 -3.25 22.36
C ASN A 152 -2.75 -2.87 21.88
N SER A 153 -2.58 -2.67 20.56
CA SER A 153 -1.33 -2.16 20.01
C SER A 153 -1.00 -0.78 20.57
N ASN A 154 0.27 -0.56 20.92
CA ASN A 154 0.73 0.76 21.33
C ASN A 154 1.28 1.51 20.10
N PRO A 155 0.73 2.66 19.72
CA PRO A 155 1.20 3.43 18.57
C PRO A 155 2.71 3.72 18.56
N LYS A 156 3.33 3.89 19.71
CA LYS A 156 4.77 4.13 19.84
C LYS A 156 5.64 2.96 19.39
N ASP A 157 5.09 1.74 19.45
CA ASP A 157 5.81 0.52 19.07
C ASP A 157 5.64 0.18 17.58
N ILE A 158 4.71 0.85 16.91
CA ILE A 158 4.35 0.56 15.51
C ILE A 158 5.43 1.03 14.56
N VAL A 159 5.81 0.15 13.64
CA VAL A 159 6.75 0.40 12.54
C VAL A 159 5.99 0.53 11.23
N VAL A 160 6.32 1.53 10.42
CA VAL A 160 5.58 1.89 9.22
C VAL A 160 6.52 2.03 8.02
N GLY A 161 6.12 1.44 6.89
CA GLY A 161 6.74 1.68 5.58
C GLY A 161 5.75 2.37 4.64
N VAL A 162 6.09 3.56 4.14
CA VAL A 162 5.31 4.25 3.10
C VAL A 162 5.94 3.95 1.75
N ALA A 163 5.23 3.17 0.93
CA ALA A 163 5.76 2.62 -0.31
C ALA A 163 5.72 3.63 -1.48
N PRO A 164 6.36 3.32 -2.62
CA PRO A 164 6.33 4.15 -3.82
C PRO A 164 4.90 4.54 -4.21
N SER A 165 4.70 5.82 -4.49
CA SER A 165 3.40 6.41 -4.84
C SER A 165 3.60 7.71 -5.61
N ILE A 166 2.56 8.29 -6.18
CA ILE A 166 2.68 9.64 -6.73
C ILE A 166 2.91 10.64 -5.59
N ARG A 167 3.81 11.59 -5.79
CA ARG A 167 4.25 12.52 -4.74
C ARG A 167 3.89 13.96 -5.09
N GLY A 168 4.11 14.85 -4.12
CA GLY A 168 3.91 16.30 -4.28
C GLY A 168 4.72 16.96 -5.40
N CYS A 169 5.64 16.25 -6.04
CA CYS A 169 6.30 16.75 -7.27
C CYS A 169 5.40 16.59 -8.52
N CYS A 170 4.43 15.64 -8.51
CA CYS A 170 3.68 15.25 -9.71
C CYS A 170 2.16 15.11 -9.49
N TYR A 171 1.69 15.13 -8.22
CA TYR A 171 0.27 14.95 -7.94
C TYR A 171 -0.49 16.28 -8.03
N GLU A 172 -0.71 16.73 -9.27
CA GLU A 172 -1.53 17.88 -9.58
C GLU A 172 -3.01 17.52 -9.57
N VAL A 173 -3.84 18.32 -8.89
CA VAL A 173 -5.27 18.09 -8.72
C VAL A 173 -6.06 19.40 -8.80
N ASP A 174 -7.35 19.29 -9.08
CA ASP A 174 -8.27 20.42 -9.05
C ASP A 174 -8.69 20.76 -7.61
N PHE A 175 -9.25 21.94 -7.39
CA PHE A 175 -9.69 22.42 -6.08
C PHE A 175 -10.68 21.47 -5.39
N ASN A 176 -11.54 20.78 -6.13
CA ASN A 176 -12.49 19.79 -5.59
C ASN A 176 -11.79 18.64 -4.81
N VAL A 177 -10.52 18.33 -5.12
CA VAL A 177 -9.70 17.39 -4.37
C VAL A 177 -8.87 18.13 -3.31
N ALA A 178 -8.20 19.23 -3.70
CA ALA A 178 -7.26 19.95 -2.82
C ALA A 178 -7.94 20.50 -1.56
N GLN A 179 -9.20 20.96 -1.65
CA GLN A 179 -9.95 21.55 -0.52
C GLN A 179 -9.99 20.64 0.72
N HIS A 180 -9.91 19.32 0.55
CA HIS A 180 -9.93 18.35 1.64
C HIS A 180 -8.60 18.27 2.42
N PHE A 181 -7.56 18.94 1.95
CA PHE A 181 -6.20 18.87 2.49
C PHE A 181 -5.63 20.23 2.90
N LEU A 182 -6.42 21.30 2.82
CA LEU A 182 -5.96 22.66 3.16
C LEU A 182 -5.59 22.83 4.65
N GLU A 183 -6.06 21.95 5.52
CA GLU A 183 -5.62 21.89 6.92
C GLU A 183 -4.15 21.46 7.08
N TYR A 184 -3.59 20.72 6.10
CA TYR A 184 -2.22 20.21 6.13
C TYR A 184 -1.23 21.22 5.54
N LYS A 185 -1.08 22.40 6.21
CA LYS A 185 -0.15 23.46 5.75
C LYS A 185 1.23 22.92 5.43
N GLY A 186 1.79 23.34 4.28
CA GLY A 186 3.08 22.91 3.75
C GLY A 186 3.04 21.60 2.97
N LEU A 187 1.90 20.89 2.90
CA LEU A 187 1.72 19.65 2.13
C LEU A 187 0.83 19.85 0.89
N TYR A 188 0.55 21.08 0.54
CA TYR A 188 -0.09 21.47 -0.72
C TYR A 188 0.51 22.80 -1.22
N LYS A 189 0.37 23.04 -2.51
CA LYS A 189 0.78 24.30 -3.16
C LYS A 189 -0.21 24.65 -4.26
N LEU A 190 -0.69 25.88 -4.30
CA LEU A 190 -1.45 26.43 -5.43
C LEU A 190 -0.46 26.73 -6.59
N LEU A 191 -0.83 26.35 -7.79
CA LEU A 191 -0.09 26.60 -9.03
C LEU A 191 -0.68 27.78 -9.80
N ASP A 192 0.10 28.38 -10.70
CA ASP A 192 -0.31 29.53 -11.52
C ASP A 192 -1.50 29.21 -12.46
N ASN A 193 -1.70 27.93 -12.81
CA ASN A 193 -2.81 27.44 -13.61
C ASN A 193 -4.13 27.20 -12.80
N GLY A 194 -4.16 27.59 -11.52
CA GLY A 194 -5.30 27.45 -10.63
C GLY A 194 -5.48 26.04 -10.04
N LYS A 195 -4.62 25.08 -10.40
CA LYS A 195 -4.62 23.74 -9.80
C LYS A 195 -3.72 23.69 -8.56
N TYR A 196 -3.70 22.54 -7.91
CA TYR A 196 -2.95 22.32 -6.68
C TYR A 196 -2.03 21.13 -6.81
N ILE A 197 -0.84 21.22 -6.25
CA ILE A 197 -0.03 20.07 -5.89
C ILE A 197 -0.45 19.62 -4.48
N VAL A 198 -0.60 18.31 -4.25
CA VAL A 198 -0.90 17.73 -2.93
C VAL A 198 0.05 16.58 -2.62
N ASP A 199 0.60 16.54 -1.41
CA ASP A 199 1.52 15.49 -0.95
C ASP A 199 0.80 14.48 -0.04
N LEU A 200 0.06 13.53 -0.67
CA LEU A 200 -0.70 12.51 0.07
C LEU A 200 0.17 11.62 0.97
N PRO A 201 1.39 11.17 0.57
CA PRO A 201 2.25 10.40 1.46
C PRO A 201 2.53 11.12 2.79
N ASN A 202 2.97 12.39 2.72
CA ASN A 202 3.27 13.16 3.92
C ASN A 202 2.01 13.51 4.74
N ILE A 203 0.84 13.63 4.10
CA ILE A 203 -0.43 13.77 4.83
C ILE A 203 -0.73 12.51 5.65
N ASN A 204 -0.62 11.31 5.06
CA ASN A 204 -0.80 10.05 5.79
C ASN A 204 0.22 9.89 6.93
N ILE A 205 1.49 10.24 6.70
CA ILE A 205 2.52 10.25 7.76
C ILE A 205 2.09 11.18 8.90
N ARG A 206 1.66 12.42 8.61
CA ARG A 206 1.20 13.36 9.63
C ARG A 206 0.00 12.83 10.43
N GLN A 207 -0.92 12.12 9.77
CA GLN A 207 -2.04 11.46 10.45
C GLN A 207 -1.57 10.36 11.41
N LEU A 208 -0.59 9.54 11.02
CA LEU A 208 -0.03 8.49 11.88
C LEU A 208 0.73 9.08 13.09
N LEU A 209 1.55 10.12 12.86
CA LEU A 209 2.26 10.84 13.93
C LEU A 209 1.27 11.44 14.94
N SER A 210 0.10 11.94 14.49
CA SER A 210 -0.92 12.51 15.38
C SER A 210 -1.54 11.49 16.34
N LEU A 211 -1.43 10.19 16.06
CA LEU A 211 -1.88 9.11 16.94
C LEU A 211 -0.75 8.55 17.82
N GLY A 212 0.48 9.08 17.70
CA GLY A 212 1.60 8.72 18.57
C GLY A 212 2.58 7.70 17.96
N VAL A 213 2.54 7.45 16.65
CA VAL A 213 3.64 6.74 15.98
C VAL A 213 4.88 7.62 16.03
N GLU A 214 6.01 7.08 16.47
CA GLU A 214 7.26 7.82 16.54
C GLU A 214 7.85 8.04 15.13
N ARG A 215 8.46 9.20 14.87
CA ARG A 215 8.97 9.55 13.52
C ARG A 215 10.07 8.60 13.05
N GLU A 216 10.92 8.15 13.95
CA GLU A 216 11.99 7.18 13.71
C GLU A 216 11.47 5.80 13.31
N ASN A 217 10.23 5.48 13.64
CA ASN A 217 9.56 4.23 13.27
C ASN A 217 8.88 4.31 11.88
N ILE A 218 9.02 5.41 11.15
CA ILE A 218 8.44 5.58 9.83
C ILE A 218 9.54 5.70 8.77
N GLU A 219 9.63 4.73 7.87
CA GLU A 219 10.42 4.83 6.66
C GLU A 219 9.53 5.19 5.47
N ASP A 220 9.82 6.32 4.84
CA ASP A 220 9.22 6.72 3.58
C ASP A 220 10.19 6.35 2.44
N SER A 221 9.73 5.58 1.45
CA SER A 221 10.52 5.26 0.26
C SER A 221 11.00 6.50 -0.48
N ASN A 222 10.25 7.58 -0.36
CA ASN A 222 10.46 8.85 -1.07
C ASN A 222 10.53 8.70 -2.61
N ILE A 223 9.92 7.65 -3.15
CA ILE A 223 9.89 7.32 -4.58
C ILE A 223 8.56 7.79 -5.18
N CYS A 224 8.65 8.62 -6.23
CA CYS A 224 7.49 9.04 -7.02
C CYS A 224 7.27 8.09 -8.20
N THR A 225 6.11 7.44 -8.26
CA THR A 225 5.77 6.48 -9.33
C THR A 225 5.70 7.13 -10.71
N TYR A 226 5.31 8.40 -10.78
CA TYR A 226 5.28 9.15 -12.05
C TYR A 226 6.69 9.43 -12.58
N CYS A 227 7.63 9.83 -11.71
CA CYS A 227 9.03 10.09 -12.07
C CYS A 227 9.76 8.76 -12.38
N GLU A 228 9.56 7.76 -11.52
CA GLU A 228 10.18 6.43 -11.61
C GLU A 228 9.32 5.44 -12.41
N PHE A 229 8.68 5.89 -13.47
CA PHE A 229 7.77 5.10 -14.30
C PHE A 229 8.40 3.83 -14.90
N ASN A 230 9.70 3.80 -15.07
CA ASN A 230 10.41 2.60 -15.54
C ASN A 230 10.36 1.46 -14.51
N ASN A 231 10.29 1.80 -13.21
CA ASN A 231 10.31 0.87 -12.10
C ASN A 231 8.93 0.62 -11.48
N TYR A 232 7.96 1.53 -11.67
CA TYR A 232 6.62 1.45 -11.05
C TYR A 232 5.54 1.87 -12.01
N PHE A 233 4.36 1.24 -11.92
CA PHE A 233 3.20 1.67 -12.67
C PHE A 233 2.69 3.01 -12.17
N SER A 234 2.30 3.89 -13.09
CA SER A 234 1.64 5.17 -12.79
C SER A 234 0.42 5.36 -13.67
N TYR A 235 -0.75 5.41 -13.05
CA TYR A 235 -2.02 5.70 -13.73
C TYR A 235 -2.06 7.13 -14.25
N ARG A 236 -1.43 8.07 -13.55
CA ARG A 236 -1.31 9.46 -13.98
C ARG A 236 -0.50 9.60 -15.27
N LYS A 237 0.50 8.75 -15.47
CA LYS A 237 1.36 8.78 -16.67
C LYS A 237 0.72 8.07 -17.85
N THR A 238 0.06 6.94 -17.61
CA THR A 238 -0.62 6.14 -18.65
C THR A 238 -1.94 5.62 -18.08
N ALA A 239 -3.07 6.12 -18.57
CA ALA A 239 -4.40 5.78 -18.05
C ALA A 239 -4.71 4.25 -17.98
N CYS A 240 -4.02 3.44 -18.79
CA CYS A 240 -4.15 1.99 -18.86
C CYS A 240 -2.91 1.31 -18.28
N SER A 241 -2.55 1.55 -17.02
CA SER A 241 -1.39 0.91 -16.43
C SER A 241 -1.74 -0.31 -15.59
N GLY A 242 -0.82 -1.29 -15.52
CA GLY A 242 -0.86 -2.38 -14.55
C GLY A 242 -0.82 -1.88 -13.09
N ARG A 243 -0.70 -2.80 -12.15
CA ARG A 243 -0.55 -2.48 -10.72
C ARG A 243 0.61 -3.28 -10.13
N PHE A 244 1.38 -2.62 -9.29
CA PHE A 244 2.35 -3.29 -8.43
C PHE A 244 1.74 -3.61 -7.06
N LEU A 245 2.32 -4.61 -6.39
CA LEU A 245 1.90 -5.10 -5.09
C LEU A 245 2.80 -4.54 -3.98
N SER A 246 2.20 -4.00 -2.92
CA SER A 246 2.86 -3.76 -1.64
C SER A 246 2.27 -4.71 -0.61
N THR A 247 3.10 -5.53 0.03
CA THR A 247 2.63 -6.62 0.89
C THR A 247 3.54 -6.87 2.09
N ILE A 248 2.93 -7.38 3.17
CA ILE A 248 3.60 -7.77 4.40
C ILE A 248 2.89 -8.98 5.01
N GLY A 249 3.64 -9.88 5.65
CA GLY A 249 3.09 -11.06 6.31
C GLY A 249 3.98 -11.58 7.42
N ILE A 250 3.42 -12.44 8.27
CA ILE A 250 4.09 -13.07 9.41
C ILE A 250 4.46 -14.51 9.03
N LYS A 251 5.73 -14.90 9.24
CA LYS A 251 6.23 -16.26 9.00
C LYS A 251 5.66 -17.27 9.97
#